data_f448ad61987b61f8f841a8150fa220f2
#
_entry.id   f448ad61987b61f8f841a8150fa220f2
#
_cell.length_a   1.000
_cell.length_b   1.000
_cell.length_c   1.000
_cell.angle_alpha   90.00
_cell.angle_beta   90.00
_cell.angle_gamma   90.00
#
_symmetry.space_group_name_H-M   'P 1'
#
loop_
_entity.id
_entity.type
_entity.pdbx_description
1 polymer ?
#
loop_
_entity_poly.entity_id
_entity_poly.type
_entity_poly.pdbx_seq_one_letter_code
_entity_poly.pdbx_strand_id
1 'polypeptide(L)'
;MTLTLIVLLLAAVAFAWGRWRSDIVALCAVIVLLLGGVLTPAEALAGFSNPIIIMMAGLFIVGGGVFQTGLAKMVGARLMGLAGQSETRMFVLVMLVTAVIGAFVSNTGTVALMLPIVVSMAAQSGRDVSRLLMPLAFASSMGGMLTLIGTPPNLVIDEVLMEAGYAKLSFFSFLPVGIVCILTGIVVLLPLTRWLLGRPSKQKEGRGGGSKSLRTLVEEYQIADNVCRFEIHRHSPLVGQTIGQLDLYRRFGLSIIEVRKETGKQRPLVHDITQTMATADVRIKAGDVLYVSGEQESLETFAAAYQLRAPETRQALDFYDIGLAEIVLLPQSRLVGMRLSESGFRSKFSINVLAVRRGKEYIRQHLAELKLQAGDVLLVQGTWANIGRLSNDETYWVVLGQPLQEASRVVLDYKAPVAAAIMLLMIVLMVFDFIPVAPVTAVMIASVLMILTGCFRSVEVAYKTINWESIVLIAAMMPMSTALEKTGVSALVSEMLVGQLGAFGPVALLAGIYFTTSLLTLFISNTATAVLMSPIALASALSAGISPLPLLFAVAVAASMCFASPFSTPPNALVMKAGRYTFLDYVRVGLPLQLIMGLVMLIALPLLFPF
;
A
#
# COMPACT_ATOMS: atom_id res chain seq x y z
N MET A 1 -40.05 -12.37 4.08
CA MET A 1 -39.61 -12.74 2.72
C MET A 1 -39.60 -11.55 1.75
N THR A 2 -40.75 -10.92 1.43
CA THR A 2 -40.80 -9.80 0.48
C THR A 2 -39.92 -8.61 0.84
N LEU A 3 -39.91 -8.19 2.11
CA LEU A 3 -39.03 -7.09 2.59
C LEU A 3 -37.54 -7.41 2.38
N THR A 4 -37.09 -8.61 2.76
CA THR A 4 -35.69 -9.04 2.63
C THR A 4 -35.27 -9.07 1.16
N LEU A 5 -36.12 -9.56 0.27
CA LEU A 5 -35.87 -9.62 -1.18
C LEU A 5 -35.79 -8.21 -1.78
N ILE A 6 -36.68 -7.29 -1.37
CA ILE A 6 -36.63 -5.88 -1.79
C ILE A 6 -35.34 -5.21 -1.30
N VAL A 7 -34.96 -5.41 -0.03
CA VAL A 7 -33.73 -4.84 0.55
C VAL A 7 -32.50 -5.38 -0.17
N LEU A 8 -32.45 -6.68 -0.44
CA LEU A 8 -31.35 -7.30 -1.19
C LEU A 8 -31.24 -6.70 -2.60
N LEU A 9 -32.36 -6.59 -3.32
CA LEU A 9 -32.37 -6.05 -4.68
C LEU A 9 -31.98 -4.56 -4.70
N LEU A 10 -32.48 -3.77 -3.74
CA LEU A 10 -32.10 -2.36 -3.62
C LEU A 10 -30.65 -2.19 -3.24
N ALA A 11 -30.12 -3.04 -2.33
CA ALA A 11 -28.71 -3.03 -1.99
C ALA A 11 -27.83 -3.39 -3.21
N ALA A 12 -28.21 -4.43 -3.97
CA ALA A 12 -27.48 -4.81 -5.19
C ALA A 12 -27.49 -3.69 -6.24
N VAL A 13 -28.63 -3.04 -6.46
CA VAL A 13 -28.75 -1.88 -7.37
C VAL A 13 -27.92 -0.70 -6.87
N ALA A 14 -27.96 -0.40 -5.56
CA ALA A 14 -27.19 0.69 -4.97
C ALA A 14 -25.67 0.44 -5.07
N PHE A 15 -25.24 -0.81 -4.85
CA PHE A 15 -23.84 -1.21 -5.06
C PHE A 15 -23.44 -1.04 -6.54
N ALA A 16 -24.26 -1.50 -7.48
CA ALA A 16 -24.00 -1.38 -8.91
C ALA A 16 -23.99 0.09 -9.38
N TRP A 17 -24.82 0.94 -8.80
CA TRP A 17 -24.82 2.37 -9.12
C TRP A 17 -23.55 3.10 -8.70
N GLY A 18 -22.83 2.61 -7.67
CA GLY A 18 -21.51 3.09 -7.26
C GLY A 18 -21.46 4.54 -6.74
N ARG A 19 -22.63 5.20 -6.59
CA ARG A 19 -22.69 6.59 -6.11
C ARG A 19 -22.49 6.72 -4.61
N TRP A 20 -22.88 5.69 -3.87
CA TRP A 20 -22.73 5.61 -2.42
C TRP A 20 -21.68 4.59 -2.04
N ARG A 21 -21.00 4.83 -0.93
CA ARG A 21 -20.01 3.87 -0.39
C ARG A 21 -20.71 2.58 0.00
N SER A 22 -20.05 1.46 -0.27
CA SER A 22 -20.61 0.12 -0.06
C SER A 22 -20.93 -0.16 1.42
N ASP A 23 -20.11 0.34 2.34
CA ASP A 23 -20.33 0.21 3.79
C ASP A 23 -21.63 0.90 4.26
N ILE A 24 -21.92 2.09 3.72
CA ILE A 24 -23.14 2.84 4.04
C ILE A 24 -24.37 2.11 3.51
N VAL A 25 -24.32 1.59 2.28
CA VAL A 25 -25.43 0.83 1.70
C VAL A 25 -25.74 -0.42 2.55
N ALA A 26 -24.70 -1.15 2.98
CA ALA A 26 -24.85 -2.32 3.84
C ALA A 26 -25.46 -1.96 5.21
N LEU A 27 -24.99 -0.89 5.85
CA LEU A 27 -25.56 -0.42 7.11
C LEU A 27 -27.03 -0.02 6.96
N CYS A 28 -27.39 0.69 5.90
CA CYS A 28 -28.78 1.04 5.61
C CYS A 28 -29.65 -0.22 5.44
N ALA A 29 -29.14 -1.23 4.74
CA ALA A 29 -29.85 -2.50 4.55
C ALA A 29 -30.14 -3.19 5.89
N VAL A 30 -29.12 -3.28 6.78
CA VAL A 30 -29.28 -3.86 8.13
C VAL A 30 -30.30 -3.07 8.96
N ILE A 31 -30.24 -1.73 8.92
CA ILE A 31 -31.18 -0.87 9.67
C ILE A 31 -32.62 -1.11 9.17
N VAL A 32 -32.85 -1.21 7.86
CA VAL A 32 -34.18 -1.48 7.31
C VAL A 32 -34.69 -2.86 7.73
N LEU A 33 -33.82 -3.88 7.74
CA LEU A 33 -34.19 -5.24 8.20
C LEU A 33 -34.47 -5.29 9.70
N LEU A 34 -33.74 -4.50 10.51
CA LEU A 34 -33.96 -4.35 11.95
C LEU A 34 -35.31 -3.67 12.23
N LEU A 35 -35.58 -2.54 11.58
CA LEU A 35 -36.84 -1.80 11.72
C LEU A 35 -38.03 -2.59 11.18
N GLY A 36 -37.80 -3.41 10.18
CA GLY A 36 -38.81 -4.33 9.62
C GLY A 36 -39.06 -5.59 10.45
N GLY A 37 -38.39 -5.75 11.59
CA GLY A 37 -38.56 -6.89 12.51
C GLY A 37 -38.02 -8.23 11.97
N VAL A 38 -37.22 -8.22 10.90
CA VAL A 38 -36.58 -9.43 10.35
C VAL A 38 -35.42 -9.86 11.22
N LEU A 39 -34.62 -8.88 11.68
CA LEU A 39 -33.47 -9.07 12.56
C LEU A 39 -33.76 -8.51 13.95
N THR A 40 -33.25 -9.17 14.96
CA THR A 40 -33.15 -8.62 16.33
C THR A 40 -31.93 -7.72 16.44
N PRO A 41 -31.83 -6.80 17.42
CA PRO A 41 -30.64 -5.98 17.65
C PRO A 41 -29.37 -6.81 17.86
N ALA A 42 -29.46 -7.94 18.55
CA ALA A 42 -28.32 -8.84 18.76
C ALA A 42 -27.82 -9.44 17.44
N GLU A 43 -28.70 -9.88 16.58
CA GLU A 43 -28.36 -10.41 15.27
C GLU A 43 -27.81 -9.32 14.32
N ALA A 44 -28.41 -8.13 14.35
CA ALA A 44 -27.93 -7.00 13.54
C ALA A 44 -26.50 -6.56 13.90
N LEU A 45 -26.10 -6.75 15.17
CA LEU A 45 -24.77 -6.40 15.66
C LEU A 45 -23.80 -7.58 15.72
N ALA A 46 -24.26 -8.81 15.51
CA ALA A 46 -23.44 -10.03 15.60
C ALA A 46 -22.21 -9.98 14.69
N GLY A 47 -22.36 -9.43 13.48
CA GLY A 47 -21.25 -9.27 12.55
C GLY A 47 -20.13 -8.39 13.09
N PHE A 48 -20.43 -7.32 13.82
CA PHE A 48 -19.41 -6.44 14.41
C PHE A 48 -18.65 -7.06 15.57
N SER A 49 -19.19 -8.09 16.20
CA SER A 49 -18.55 -8.86 17.29
C SER A 49 -17.79 -10.08 16.78
N ASN A 50 -17.78 -10.31 15.46
CA ASN A 50 -17.16 -11.49 14.88
C ASN A 50 -15.62 -11.42 14.96
N PRO A 51 -14.93 -12.49 15.39
CA PRO A 51 -13.47 -12.55 15.46
C PRO A 51 -12.76 -12.25 14.12
N ILE A 52 -13.40 -12.55 12.98
CA ILE A 52 -12.83 -12.28 11.65
C ILE A 52 -12.68 -10.77 11.38
N ILE A 53 -13.59 -9.95 11.89
CA ILE A 53 -13.49 -8.49 11.77
C ILE A 53 -12.22 -7.98 12.46
N ILE A 54 -11.94 -8.47 13.65
CA ILE A 54 -10.71 -8.14 14.39
C ILE A 54 -9.48 -8.67 13.67
N MET A 55 -9.54 -9.91 13.16
CA MET A 55 -8.48 -10.52 12.37
C MET A 55 -8.18 -9.71 11.11
N MET A 56 -9.19 -9.27 10.37
CA MET A 56 -9.02 -8.42 9.19
C MET A 56 -8.35 -7.08 9.51
N ALA A 57 -8.78 -6.40 10.59
CA ALA A 57 -8.16 -5.16 11.03
C ALA A 57 -6.67 -5.37 11.34
N GLY A 58 -6.33 -6.44 12.06
CA GLY A 58 -4.95 -6.80 12.35
C GLY A 58 -4.13 -7.13 11.09
N LEU A 59 -4.72 -7.85 10.13
CA LEU A 59 -4.06 -8.15 8.85
C LEU A 59 -3.77 -6.91 8.01
N PHE A 60 -4.67 -5.93 8.01
CA PHE A 60 -4.39 -4.63 7.38
C PHE A 60 -3.21 -3.91 8.03
N ILE A 61 -3.08 -3.99 9.36
CA ILE A 61 -1.94 -3.42 10.09
C ILE A 61 -0.65 -4.19 9.72
N VAL A 62 -0.64 -5.52 9.75
CA VAL A 62 0.55 -6.31 9.39
C VAL A 62 0.98 -6.02 7.94
N GLY A 63 0.05 -6.06 6.99
CA GLY A 63 0.32 -5.72 5.58
C GLY A 63 0.82 -4.27 5.42
N GLY A 64 0.23 -3.32 6.16
CA GLY A 64 0.68 -1.95 6.24
C GLY A 64 2.11 -1.81 6.78
N GLY A 65 2.48 -2.59 7.82
CA GLY A 65 3.84 -2.65 8.37
C GLY A 65 4.86 -3.18 7.36
N VAL A 66 4.53 -4.22 6.62
CA VAL A 66 5.35 -4.74 5.51
C VAL A 66 5.57 -3.68 4.42
N PHE A 67 4.54 -2.88 4.14
CA PHE A 67 4.62 -1.77 3.19
C PHE A 67 5.48 -0.61 3.73
N GLN A 68 5.23 -0.15 4.96
CA GLN A 68 5.92 0.98 5.58
C GLN A 68 7.42 0.72 5.82
N THR A 69 7.80 -0.51 6.11
CA THR A 69 9.20 -0.92 6.27
C THR A 69 9.90 -1.16 4.93
N GLY A 70 9.19 -1.09 3.80
CA GLY A 70 9.78 -1.34 2.49
C GLY A 70 10.24 -2.78 2.26
N LEU A 71 9.89 -3.72 3.14
CA LEU A 71 10.25 -5.14 3.00
C LEU A 71 9.83 -5.67 1.63
N ALA A 72 8.59 -5.44 1.22
CA ALA A 72 8.09 -5.87 -0.08
C ALA A 72 8.85 -5.20 -1.24
N LYS A 73 9.23 -3.92 -1.11
CA LYS A 73 10.05 -3.20 -2.10
C LYS A 73 11.44 -3.81 -2.23
N MET A 74 12.07 -4.14 -1.11
CA MET A 74 13.41 -4.73 -1.08
C MET A 74 13.42 -6.12 -1.71
N VAL A 75 12.44 -6.97 -1.36
CA VAL A 75 12.27 -8.30 -1.96
C VAL A 75 11.99 -8.18 -3.45
N GLY A 76 11.03 -7.31 -3.84
CA GLY A 76 10.68 -7.07 -5.23
C GLY A 76 11.88 -6.61 -6.06
N ALA A 77 12.64 -5.61 -5.60
CA ALA A 77 13.80 -5.08 -6.31
C ALA A 77 14.91 -6.13 -6.51
N ARG A 78 15.20 -6.95 -5.49
CA ARG A 78 16.18 -8.04 -5.61
C ARG A 78 15.77 -9.09 -6.63
N LEU A 79 14.51 -9.54 -6.59
CA LEU A 79 14.00 -10.55 -7.51
C LEU A 79 13.93 -10.00 -8.95
N MET A 80 13.56 -8.73 -9.10
CA MET A 80 13.53 -8.09 -10.42
C MET A 80 14.91 -7.92 -11.05
N GLY A 81 15.96 -7.80 -10.25
CA GLY A 81 17.36 -7.81 -10.73
C GLY A 81 17.74 -9.09 -11.51
N LEU A 82 17.02 -10.20 -11.29
CA LEU A 82 17.22 -11.46 -12.01
C LEU A 82 16.64 -11.47 -13.43
N ALA A 83 15.83 -10.46 -13.79
CA ALA A 83 15.12 -10.42 -15.08
C ALA A 83 16.06 -10.30 -16.29
N GLY A 84 17.20 -9.61 -16.12
CA GLY A 84 18.12 -9.32 -17.23
C GLY A 84 17.43 -8.53 -18.36
N GLN A 85 17.87 -8.74 -19.61
CA GLN A 85 17.32 -8.03 -20.77
C GLN A 85 16.17 -8.78 -21.50
N SER A 86 15.77 -9.95 -21.02
CA SER A 86 14.74 -10.76 -21.69
C SER A 86 13.34 -10.28 -21.34
N GLU A 87 12.54 -9.88 -22.35
CA GLU A 87 11.15 -9.44 -22.18
C GLU A 87 10.28 -10.51 -21.51
N THR A 88 10.42 -11.76 -21.94
CA THR A 88 9.64 -12.88 -21.37
C THR A 88 9.99 -13.13 -19.90
N ARG A 89 11.30 -13.12 -19.57
CA ARG A 89 11.75 -13.27 -18.16
C ARG A 89 11.24 -12.11 -17.29
N MET A 90 11.32 -10.89 -17.81
CA MET A 90 10.82 -9.70 -17.13
C MET A 90 9.32 -9.79 -16.88
N PHE A 91 8.54 -10.20 -17.90
CA PHE A 91 7.09 -10.41 -17.77
C PHE A 91 6.76 -11.46 -16.69
N VAL A 92 7.37 -12.65 -16.78
CA VAL A 92 7.12 -13.73 -15.83
C VAL A 92 7.52 -13.34 -14.41
N LEU A 93 8.68 -12.66 -14.24
CA LEU A 93 9.13 -12.19 -12.93
C LEU A 93 8.20 -11.11 -12.37
N VAL A 94 7.73 -10.16 -13.19
CA VAL A 94 6.72 -9.18 -12.76
C VAL A 94 5.48 -9.88 -12.24
N MET A 95 4.96 -10.86 -12.98
CA MET A 95 3.78 -11.62 -12.57
C MET A 95 4.02 -12.38 -11.26
N LEU A 96 5.10 -13.17 -11.16
CA LEU A 96 5.39 -14.00 -10.00
C LEU A 96 5.72 -13.19 -8.75
N VAL A 97 6.61 -12.19 -8.87
CA VAL A 97 6.99 -11.34 -7.74
C VAL A 97 5.79 -10.56 -7.21
N THR A 98 4.98 -10.01 -8.11
CA THR A 98 3.77 -9.29 -7.74
C THR A 98 2.77 -10.21 -7.05
N ALA A 99 2.57 -11.42 -7.55
CA ALA A 99 1.68 -12.40 -6.94
C ALA A 99 2.16 -12.82 -5.55
N VAL A 100 3.46 -13.07 -5.36
CA VAL A 100 4.03 -13.41 -4.04
C VAL A 100 3.86 -12.26 -3.05
N ILE A 101 4.10 -11.01 -3.46
CA ILE A 101 3.87 -9.85 -2.59
C ILE A 101 2.36 -9.69 -2.31
N GLY A 102 1.51 -9.83 -3.32
CA GLY A 102 0.05 -9.75 -3.20
C GLY A 102 -0.59 -10.83 -2.32
N ALA A 103 0.12 -11.92 -2.05
CA ALA A 103 -0.31 -12.96 -1.12
C ALA A 103 -0.35 -12.47 0.35
N PHE A 104 0.43 -11.44 0.69
CA PHE A 104 0.61 -10.96 2.07
C PHE A 104 0.29 -9.46 2.23
N VAL A 105 0.24 -8.72 1.13
CA VAL A 105 -0.02 -7.27 1.11
C VAL A 105 -1.26 -7.02 0.27
N SER A 106 -2.03 -6.00 0.61
CA SER A 106 -3.22 -5.63 -0.18
C SER A 106 -2.88 -5.42 -1.65
N ASN A 107 -3.78 -5.82 -2.56
CA ASN A 107 -3.59 -5.71 -4.01
C ASN A 107 -3.21 -4.28 -4.43
N THR A 108 -3.87 -3.27 -3.86
CA THR A 108 -3.58 -1.85 -4.12
C THR A 108 -2.17 -1.45 -3.67
N GLY A 109 -1.78 -1.87 -2.46
CA GLY A 109 -0.44 -1.63 -1.91
C GLY A 109 0.65 -2.28 -2.75
N THR A 110 0.42 -3.52 -3.17
CA THR A 110 1.33 -4.28 -4.04
C THR A 110 1.57 -3.56 -5.36
N VAL A 111 0.50 -3.10 -6.03
CA VAL A 111 0.62 -2.37 -7.30
C VAL A 111 1.29 -1.01 -7.10
N ALA A 112 0.90 -0.26 -6.08
CA ALA A 112 1.50 1.06 -5.79
C ALA A 112 3.01 0.96 -5.54
N LEU A 113 3.46 -0.14 -4.93
CA LEU A 113 4.86 -0.40 -4.64
C LEU A 113 5.64 -0.87 -5.89
N MET A 114 5.07 -1.81 -6.65
CA MET A 114 5.75 -2.42 -7.78
C MET A 114 5.74 -1.53 -9.04
N LEU A 115 4.76 -0.64 -9.19
CA LEU A 115 4.61 0.23 -10.34
C LEU A 115 5.88 1.06 -10.65
N PRO A 116 6.47 1.82 -9.73
CA PRO A 116 7.69 2.58 -10.01
C PRO A 116 8.88 1.67 -10.33
N ILE A 117 8.97 0.48 -9.73
CA ILE A 117 10.03 -0.49 -9.99
C ILE A 117 9.93 -0.99 -11.44
N VAL A 118 8.72 -1.39 -11.85
CA VAL A 118 8.47 -1.92 -13.20
C VAL A 118 8.63 -0.83 -14.26
N VAL A 119 8.18 0.40 -14.01
CA VAL A 119 8.38 1.54 -14.90
C VAL A 119 9.86 1.85 -15.10
N SER A 120 10.64 1.90 -14.00
CA SER A 120 12.09 2.15 -14.07
C SER A 120 12.81 1.05 -14.85
N MET A 121 12.46 -0.20 -14.60
CA MET A 121 13.07 -1.35 -15.25
C MET A 121 12.74 -1.41 -16.77
N ALA A 122 11.48 -1.13 -17.13
CA ALA A 122 11.06 -1.06 -18.52
C ALA A 122 11.81 0.06 -19.27
N ALA A 123 11.97 1.23 -18.64
CA ALA A 123 12.72 2.35 -19.20
C ALA A 123 14.21 2.00 -19.42
N GLN A 124 14.87 1.36 -18.44
CA GLN A 124 16.26 0.91 -18.57
C GLN A 124 16.46 -0.14 -19.68
N SER A 125 15.43 -0.99 -19.87
CA SER A 125 15.47 -2.04 -20.91
C SER A 125 14.99 -1.58 -22.27
N GLY A 126 14.60 -0.30 -22.44
CA GLY A 126 14.03 0.25 -23.67
C GLY A 126 12.70 -0.42 -24.10
N ARG A 127 11.95 -0.97 -23.14
CA ARG A 127 10.71 -1.70 -23.38
C ARG A 127 9.48 -0.84 -23.11
N ASP A 128 8.38 -1.19 -23.78
CA ASP A 128 7.10 -0.51 -23.56
C ASP A 128 6.51 -0.92 -22.21
N VAL A 129 6.38 0.06 -21.35
CA VAL A 129 5.82 -0.08 -19.99
C VAL A 129 4.39 -0.62 -20.03
N SER A 130 3.60 -0.28 -21.07
CA SER A 130 2.21 -0.70 -21.22
C SER A 130 2.02 -2.22 -21.28
N ARG A 131 3.04 -2.97 -21.72
CA ARG A 131 2.98 -4.44 -21.76
C ARG A 131 3.16 -5.11 -20.41
N LEU A 132 3.61 -4.37 -19.38
CA LEU A 132 3.94 -4.90 -18.06
C LEU A 132 2.99 -4.42 -16.96
N LEU A 133 2.42 -3.21 -17.08
CA LEU A 133 1.63 -2.63 -16.00
C LEU A 133 0.24 -3.26 -15.85
N MET A 134 -0.44 -3.64 -16.93
CA MET A 134 -1.72 -4.34 -16.82
C MET A 134 -1.54 -5.76 -16.24
N PRO A 135 -0.57 -6.58 -16.70
CA PRO A 135 -0.19 -7.82 -16.03
C PRO A 135 0.17 -7.67 -14.55
N LEU A 136 0.87 -6.59 -14.19
CA LEU A 136 1.17 -6.25 -12.80
C LEU A 136 -0.10 -6.13 -11.95
N ALA A 137 -1.08 -5.35 -12.42
CA ALA A 137 -2.34 -5.17 -11.70
C ALA A 137 -3.12 -6.49 -11.56
N PHE A 138 -3.18 -7.29 -12.62
CA PHE A 138 -3.87 -8.56 -12.61
C PHE A 138 -3.15 -9.61 -11.74
N ALA A 139 -1.82 -9.63 -11.76
CA ALA A 139 -1.03 -10.51 -10.92
C ALA A 139 -1.19 -10.21 -9.43
N SER A 140 -1.41 -8.95 -9.04
CA SER A 140 -1.68 -8.60 -7.64
C SER A 140 -2.99 -9.24 -7.15
N SER A 141 -4.03 -9.24 -8.00
CA SER A 141 -5.32 -9.89 -7.68
C SER A 141 -5.20 -11.42 -7.64
N MET A 142 -4.45 -12.02 -8.58
CA MET A 142 -4.16 -13.47 -8.58
C MET A 142 -3.35 -13.88 -7.35
N GLY A 143 -2.41 -13.02 -6.92
CA GLY A 143 -1.61 -13.22 -5.71
C GLY A 143 -2.45 -13.28 -4.45
N GLY A 144 -3.54 -12.50 -4.38
CA GLY A 144 -4.51 -12.56 -3.30
C GLY A 144 -5.17 -13.94 -3.13
N MET A 145 -5.15 -14.78 -4.16
CA MET A 145 -5.65 -16.16 -4.10
C MET A 145 -4.62 -17.20 -3.60
N LEU A 146 -3.42 -16.80 -3.22
CA LEU A 146 -2.41 -17.74 -2.70
C LEU A 146 -2.59 -18.06 -1.21
N THR A 147 -3.19 -17.16 -0.46
CA THR A 147 -3.38 -17.29 0.99
C THR A 147 -4.80 -16.92 1.41
N LEU A 148 -5.20 -17.39 2.57
CA LEU A 148 -6.49 -17.03 3.16
C LEU A 148 -6.64 -15.52 3.37
N ILE A 149 -5.55 -14.83 3.66
CA ILE A 149 -5.52 -13.40 4.03
C ILE A 149 -5.26 -12.45 2.85
N GLY A 150 -4.93 -12.97 1.67
CA GLY A 150 -4.50 -12.16 0.53
C GLY A 150 -5.59 -11.24 -0.03
N THR A 151 -6.86 -11.62 0.13
CA THR A 151 -8.00 -10.80 -0.31
C THR A 151 -9.23 -11.04 0.57
N PRO A 152 -10.06 -10.00 0.85
CA PRO A 152 -11.24 -10.13 1.70
C PRO A 152 -12.25 -11.22 1.28
N PRO A 153 -12.54 -11.48 -0.01
CA PRO A 153 -13.40 -12.57 -0.42
C PRO A 153 -13.04 -13.94 0.18
N ASN A 154 -11.75 -14.24 0.36
CA ASN A 154 -11.32 -15.52 0.93
C ASN A 154 -11.77 -15.67 2.39
N LEU A 155 -11.69 -14.58 3.16
CA LEU A 155 -12.14 -14.56 4.56
C LEU A 155 -13.66 -14.68 4.67
N VAL A 156 -14.41 -14.08 3.72
CA VAL A 156 -15.87 -14.23 3.65
C VAL A 156 -16.26 -15.68 3.44
N ILE A 157 -15.55 -16.40 2.55
CA ILE A 157 -15.82 -17.82 2.30
C ILE A 157 -15.53 -18.66 3.55
N ASP A 158 -14.40 -18.42 4.23
CA ASP A 158 -14.04 -19.14 5.47
C ASP A 158 -15.12 -18.96 6.54
N GLU A 159 -15.66 -17.73 6.68
CA GLU A 159 -16.73 -17.43 7.61
C GLU A 159 -18.02 -18.18 7.29
N VAL A 160 -18.49 -18.10 6.05
CA VAL A 160 -19.72 -18.78 5.61
C VAL A 160 -19.60 -20.30 5.80
N LEU A 161 -18.42 -20.88 5.59
CA LEU A 161 -18.17 -22.29 5.86
C LEU A 161 -18.26 -22.60 7.36
N MET A 162 -17.65 -21.76 8.22
CA MET A 162 -17.70 -21.97 9.66
C MET A 162 -19.10 -21.81 10.24
N GLU A 163 -19.87 -20.81 9.78
CA GLU A 163 -21.28 -20.62 10.18
C GLU A 163 -22.14 -21.83 9.79
N ALA A 164 -21.85 -22.46 8.66
CA ALA A 164 -22.51 -23.68 8.19
C ALA A 164 -22.02 -24.97 8.89
N GLY A 165 -21.12 -24.88 9.86
CA GLY A 165 -20.60 -26.02 10.63
C GLY A 165 -19.50 -26.83 9.92
N TYR A 166 -18.91 -26.32 8.81
CA TYR A 166 -17.77 -26.93 8.16
C TYR A 166 -16.46 -26.56 8.86
N ALA A 167 -15.43 -27.36 8.59
CA ALA A 167 -14.09 -27.11 9.13
C ALA A 167 -13.52 -25.78 8.59
N LYS A 168 -12.85 -25.04 9.46
CA LYS A 168 -12.12 -23.83 9.12
C LYS A 168 -11.07 -24.10 8.04
N LEU A 169 -10.92 -23.15 7.10
CA LEU A 169 -9.88 -23.21 6.09
C LEU A 169 -8.48 -22.95 6.70
N SER A 170 -7.49 -23.68 6.24
CA SER A 170 -6.10 -23.41 6.60
C SER A 170 -5.57 -22.18 5.87
N PHE A 171 -4.45 -21.63 6.36
CA PHE A 171 -3.81 -20.45 5.76
C PHE A 171 -3.53 -20.62 4.25
N PHE A 172 -3.14 -21.82 3.84
CA PHE A 172 -2.79 -22.15 2.45
C PHE A 172 -3.88 -22.91 1.68
N SER A 173 -5.12 -22.99 2.17
CA SER A 173 -6.21 -23.68 1.46
C SER A 173 -6.47 -23.12 0.05
N PHE A 174 -6.19 -21.84 -0.16
CA PHE A 174 -6.31 -21.18 -1.46
C PHE A 174 -5.09 -21.38 -2.38
N LEU A 175 -3.95 -21.88 -1.87
CA LEU A 175 -2.70 -21.99 -2.62
C LEU A 175 -2.84 -22.77 -3.94
N PRO A 176 -3.47 -23.95 -3.99
CA PRO A 176 -3.63 -24.69 -5.25
C PRO A 176 -4.40 -23.87 -6.31
N VAL A 177 -5.48 -23.22 -5.89
CA VAL A 177 -6.30 -22.37 -6.75
C VAL A 177 -5.51 -21.16 -7.24
N GLY A 178 -4.78 -20.48 -6.35
CA GLY A 178 -3.94 -19.34 -6.67
C GLY A 178 -2.83 -19.68 -7.67
N ILE A 179 -2.20 -20.86 -7.54
CA ILE A 179 -1.21 -21.32 -8.51
C ILE A 179 -1.84 -21.51 -9.89
N VAL A 180 -3.02 -22.12 -9.98
CA VAL A 180 -3.75 -22.28 -11.25
C VAL A 180 -4.08 -20.92 -11.85
N CYS A 181 -4.54 -19.94 -11.03
CA CYS A 181 -4.81 -18.58 -11.49
C CYS A 181 -3.57 -17.91 -12.08
N ILE A 182 -2.42 -17.99 -11.40
CA ILE A 182 -1.18 -17.36 -11.83
C ILE A 182 -0.65 -18.01 -13.10
N LEU A 183 -0.64 -19.33 -13.19
CA LEU A 183 -0.20 -20.06 -14.38
C LEU A 183 -1.08 -19.72 -15.58
N THR A 184 -2.41 -19.73 -15.41
CA THR A 184 -3.36 -19.33 -16.45
C THR A 184 -3.11 -17.87 -16.86
N GLY A 185 -2.92 -16.98 -15.89
CA GLY A 185 -2.61 -15.58 -16.14
C GLY A 185 -1.33 -15.39 -16.96
N ILE A 186 -0.24 -16.07 -16.62
CA ILE A 186 1.03 -15.99 -17.36
C ILE A 186 0.84 -16.50 -18.79
N VAL A 187 0.22 -17.67 -18.96
CA VAL A 187 0.05 -18.29 -20.28
C VAL A 187 -0.83 -17.44 -21.21
N VAL A 188 -1.90 -16.86 -20.67
CA VAL A 188 -2.86 -16.09 -21.46
C VAL A 188 -2.38 -14.65 -21.69
N LEU A 189 -1.87 -13.98 -20.65
CA LEU A 189 -1.47 -12.57 -20.78
C LEU A 189 -0.20 -12.38 -21.60
N LEU A 190 0.73 -13.31 -21.58
CA LEU A 190 1.99 -13.16 -22.31
C LEU A 190 1.77 -12.94 -23.83
N PRO A 191 1.00 -13.78 -24.54
CA PRO A 191 0.68 -13.52 -25.95
C PRO A 191 -0.29 -12.33 -26.12
N LEU A 192 -1.29 -12.22 -25.24
CA LEU A 192 -2.36 -11.24 -25.39
C LEU A 192 -1.84 -9.80 -25.28
N THR A 193 -0.96 -9.53 -24.33
CA THR A 193 -0.35 -8.20 -24.14
C THR A 193 0.62 -7.83 -25.25
N ARG A 194 1.35 -8.82 -25.78
CA ARG A 194 2.24 -8.60 -26.94
C ARG A 194 1.47 -8.21 -28.18
N TRP A 195 0.32 -8.85 -28.39
CA TRP A 195 -0.48 -8.64 -29.59
C TRP A 195 -1.36 -7.37 -29.51
N LEU A 196 -1.96 -7.11 -28.35
CA LEU A 196 -2.95 -6.03 -28.20
C LEU A 196 -2.39 -4.71 -27.67
N LEU A 197 -1.32 -4.74 -26.85
CA LEU A 197 -0.81 -3.55 -26.16
C LEU A 197 0.48 -2.96 -26.77
N GLY A 198 0.99 -3.53 -27.86
CA GLY A 198 2.19 -3.03 -28.54
C GLY A 198 1.93 -1.77 -29.36
N ARG A 199 1.92 -0.59 -28.76
CA ARG A 199 1.94 0.69 -29.47
C ARG A 199 3.37 1.19 -29.59
N PRO A 200 3.87 1.58 -30.79
CA PRO A 200 5.19 2.18 -30.91
C PRO A 200 5.20 3.49 -30.11
N SER A 201 5.99 3.51 -29.05
CA SER A 201 6.18 4.68 -28.21
C SER A 201 6.93 5.75 -28.99
N LYS A 202 6.25 6.73 -29.57
CA LYS A 202 6.84 8.04 -29.79
C LYS A 202 6.96 8.70 -28.43
N GLN A 203 8.14 8.57 -27.82
CA GLN A 203 8.53 9.36 -26.67
C GLN A 203 8.44 10.86 -27.03
N LYS A 204 7.29 11.46 -26.78
CA LYS A 204 7.25 12.89 -26.47
C LYS A 204 7.45 12.96 -24.95
N GLU A 205 8.62 13.34 -24.54
CA GLU A 205 8.87 13.88 -23.21
C GLU A 205 7.88 15.01 -22.94
N GLY A 206 6.73 14.64 -22.41
CA GLY A 206 5.81 15.61 -21.85
C GLY A 206 6.46 16.14 -20.58
N ARG A 207 7.01 17.35 -20.62
CA ARG A 207 7.25 18.21 -19.46
C ARG A 207 5.90 18.48 -18.77
N GLY A 208 5.36 17.48 -18.12
CA GLY A 208 4.31 17.65 -17.13
C GLY A 208 4.98 17.95 -15.80
N GLY A 209 4.57 19.02 -15.10
CA GLY A 209 5.07 19.43 -13.80
C GLY A 209 4.80 18.37 -12.73
N GLY A 210 5.52 17.25 -12.78
CA GLY A 210 5.54 16.24 -11.74
C GLY A 210 6.45 16.70 -10.59
N SER A 211 6.03 16.47 -9.36
CA SER A 211 6.84 16.63 -8.16
C SER A 211 8.20 15.96 -8.37
N LYS A 212 9.29 16.73 -8.19
CA LYS A 212 10.64 16.20 -8.25
C LYS A 212 10.83 15.24 -7.08
N SER A 213 11.46 14.08 -7.32
CA SER A 213 11.78 13.16 -6.24
C SER A 213 12.82 13.76 -5.28
N LEU A 214 12.84 13.31 -4.01
CA LEU A 214 13.83 13.76 -3.02
C LEU A 214 15.27 13.59 -3.54
N ARG A 215 15.57 12.48 -4.22
CA ARG A 215 16.88 12.25 -4.85
C ARG A 215 17.19 13.26 -5.93
N THR A 216 16.22 13.57 -6.79
CA THR A 216 16.36 14.59 -7.85
C THR A 216 16.65 15.97 -7.25
N LEU A 217 16.01 16.32 -6.13
CA LEU A 217 16.30 17.57 -5.42
C LEU A 217 17.72 17.59 -4.86
N VAL A 218 18.16 16.51 -4.20
CA VAL A 218 19.54 16.38 -3.68
C VAL A 218 20.57 16.52 -4.80
N GLU A 219 20.35 15.87 -5.95
CA GLU A 219 21.23 15.92 -7.11
C GLU A 219 21.23 17.30 -7.79
N GLU A 220 20.05 17.87 -8.06
CA GLU A 220 19.91 19.16 -8.74
C GLU A 220 20.51 20.31 -7.93
N TYR A 221 20.32 20.29 -6.62
CA TYR A 221 20.91 21.29 -5.71
C TYR A 221 22.32 20.89 -5.23
N GLN A 222 22.86 19.75 -5.67
CA GLN A 222 24.20 19.23 -5.30
C GLN A 222 24.46 19.26 -3.77
N ILE A 223 23.45 18.91 -2.98
CA ILE A 223 23.53 18.99 -1.52
C ILE A 223 24.51 17.95 -0.98
N ALA A 224 24.55 16.75 -1.57
CA ALA A 224 25.38 15.65 -1.13
C ALA A 224 26.89 15.97 -1.23
N ASP A 225 27.30 16.87 -2.11
CA ASP A 225 28.70 17.23 -2.32
C ASP A 225 29.25 18.12 -1.17
N ASN A 226 28.36 18.81 -0.44
CA ASN A 226 28.72 19.76 0.62
C ASN A 226 28.27 19.31 2.02
N VAL A 227 27.84 18.05 2.18
CA VAL A 227 27.38 17.52 3.46
C VAL A 227 28.25 16.34 3.88
N CYS A 228 28.79 16.42 5.09
CA CYS A 228 29.59 15.39 5.69
C CYS A 228 28.94 14.81 6.95
N ARG A 229 29.16 13.52 7.16
CA ARG A 229 28.69 12.76 8.31
C ARG A 229 29.80 12.65 9.35
N PHE A 230 29.53 13.04 10.58
CA PHE A 230 30.46 12.92 11.71
C PHE A 230 29.82 12.11 12.84
N GLU A 231 30.47 11.04 13.27
CA GLU A 231 30.06 10.25 14.42
C GLU A 231 30.74 10.78 15.69
N ILE A 232 29.95 11.07 16.72
CA ILE A 232 30.46 11.66 17.96
C ILE A 232 30.92 10.57 18.92
N HIS A 233 32.23 10.46 19.11
CA HIS A 233 32.81 9.53 20.06
C HIS A 233 32.69 10.03 21.51
N ARG A 234 32.75 9.11 22.48
CA ARG A 234 32.57 9.42 23.90
C ARG A 234 33.58 10.45 24.44
N HIS A 235 34.77 10.54 23.84
CA HIS A 235 35.84 11.45 24.24
C HIS A 235 35.86 12.77 23.46
N SER A 236 34.90 12.99 22.54
CA SER A 236 34.84 14.23 21.78
C SER A 236 34.47 15.41 22.69
N PRO A 237 35.14 16.58 22.56
CA PRO A 237 34.78 17.80 23.27
C PRO A 237 33.36 18.33 22.97
N LEU A 238 32.70 17.81 21.94
CA LEU A 238 31.33 18.16 21.58
C LEU A 238 30.29 17.56 22.52
N VAL A 239 30.63 16.50 23.25
CA VAL A 239 29.66 15.81 24.13
C VAL A 239 29.20 16.74 25.26
N GLY A 240 27.90 16.91 25.40
CA GLY A 240 27.28 17.74 26.43
C GLY A 240 27.06 19.19 26.01
N GLN A 241 27.65 19.69 24.92
CA GLN A 241 27.44 21.04 24.41
C GLN A 241 26.11 21.13 23.64
N THR A 242 25.49 22.29 23.61
CA THR A 242 24.34 22.57 22.73
C THR A 242 24.84 23.11 21.39
N ILE A 243 24.03 22.85 20.33
CA ILE A 243 24.38 23.34 18.99
C ILE A 243 24.54 24.86 18.98
N GLY A 244 23.73 25.59 19.77
CA GLY A 244 23.84 27.06 19.88
C GLY A 244 25.17 27.53 20.51
N GLN A 245 25.72 26.78 21.48
CA GLN A 245 26.99 27.09 22.13
C GLN A 245 28.19 26.91 21.20
N LEU A 246 28.09 26.06 20.18
CA LEU A 246 29.17 25.80 19.24
C LEU A 246 29.44 26.96 18.30
N ASP A 247 28.46 27.80 18.03
CA ASP A 247 28.49 28.95 17.09
C ASP A 247 29.26 28.61 15.78
N LEU A 248 28.92 27.41 15.21
CA LEU A 248 29.67 26.81 14.10
C LEU A 248 29.68 27.69 12.86
N TYR A 249 28.59 28.43 12.64
CA TYR A 249 28.49 29.31 11.48
C TYR A 249 29.53 30.46 11.55
N ARG A 250 29.65 31.12 12.71
CA ARG A 250 30.62 32.21 12.87
C ARG A 250 32.06 31.72 12.91
N ARG A 251 32.33 30.54 13.52
CA ARG A 251 33.68 30.03 13.73
C ARG A 251 34.24 29.31 12.50
N PHE A 252 33.43 28.60 11.76
CA PHE A 252 33.85 27.72 10.68
C PHE A 252 33.09 27.90 9.38
N GLY A 253 32.02 28.73 9.32
CA GLY A 253 31.13 28.83 8.15
C GLY A 253 30.25 27.61 7.95
N LEU A 254 30.12 26.73 8.97
CA LEU A 254 29.43 25.45 8.89
C LEU A 254 28.02 25.50 9.49
N SER A 255 27.13 24.67 8.96
CA SER A 255 25.77 24.50 9.48
C SER A 255 25.48 23.04 9.76
N ILE A 256 24.98 22.70 10.97
CA ILE A 256 24.44 21.38 11.25
C ILE A 256 23.05 21.31 10.65
N ILE A 257 22.81 20.32 9.81
CA ILE A 257 21.55 20.07 9.12
C ILE A 257 20.63 19.21 10.00
N GLU A 258 21.15 18.11 10.53
CA GLU A 258 20.42 17.19 11.41
C GLU A 258 21.33 16.51 12.42
N VAL A 259 20.74 16.08 13.52
CA VAL A 259 21.36 15.18 14.51
C VAL A 259 20.65 13.86 14.45
N ARG A 260 21.37 12.78 14.15
CA ARG A 260 20.82 11.43 14.04
C ARG A 260 21.30 10.58 15.20
N LYS A 261 20.38 9.86 15.83
CA LYS A 261 20.68 8.82 16.82
C LYS A 261 20.48 7.47 16.17
N GLU A 262 21.53 6.65 16.20
CA GLU A 262 21.48 5.28 15.70
C GLU A 262 21.67 4.32 16.87
N THR A 263 20.59 3.65 17.31
CA THR A 263 20.63 2.68 18.40
C THR A 263 20.62 1.26 17.82
N GLY A 264 21.45 0.37 18.36
CA GLY A 264 21.42 -1.04 17.95
C GLY A 264 21.98 -1.34 16.55
N LYS A 265 22.89 -0.52 16.02
CA LYS A 265 23.48 -0.66 14.66
C LYS A 265 23.99 -2.06 14.32
N GLN A 266 24.50 -2.82 15.31
CA GLN A 266 24.97 -4.20 15.14
C GLN A 266 23.89 -5.26 15.37
N ARG A 267 22.68 -4.88 15.78
CA ARG A 267 21.56 -5.78 16.07
C ARG A 267 20.35 -5.38 15.22
N PRO A 268 20.13 -6.04 14.07
CA PRO A 268 19.12 -5.62 13.09
C PRO A 268 17.69 -5.58 13.65
N LEU A 269 17.38 -6.41 14.67
CA LEU A 269 16.06 -6.42 15.31
C LEU A 269 15.84 -5.27 16.31
N VAL A 270 16.92 -4.61 16.78
CA VAL A 270 16.87 -3.52 17.76
C VAL A 270 17.37 -2.21 17.15
N HIS A 271 17.67 -2.20 15.85
CA HIS A 271 18.15 -1.02 15.16
C HIS A 271 17.02 0.02 15.08
N ASP A 272 17.29 1.20 15.58
CA ASP A 272 16.40 2.36 15.54
C ASP A 272 17.15 3.62 15.13
N ILE A 273 16.52 4.42 14.26
CA ILE A 273 17.10 5.67 13.75
C ILE A 273 16.11 6.78 14.08
N THR A 274 16.55 7.72 14.91
CA THR A 274 15.80 8.93 15.23
C THR A 274 16.50 10.13 14.61
N GLN A 275 15.82 10.87 13.74
CA GLN A 275 16.28 12.11 13.13
C GLN A 275 15.72 13.31 13.90
N THR A 276 16.60 14.21 14.32
CA THR A 276 16.24 15.43 15.04
C THR A 276 16.74 16.64 14.28
N MET A 277 15.90 17.65 14.09
CA MET A 277 16.31 18.94 13.52
C MET A 277 17.37 19.58 14.41
N ALA A 278 18.41 20.13 13.80
CA ALA A 278 19.51 20.80 14.50
C ALA A 278 19.09 22.19 14.99
N THR A 279 18.29 22.27 16.06
CA THR A 279 17.94 23.53 16.74
C THR A 279 19.00 23.89 17.77
N ALA A 280 19.06 25.18 18.16
CA ALA A 280 20.13 25.70 19.03
C ALA A 280 20.18 25.05 20.42
N ASP A 281 19.05 24.54 20.90
CA ASP A 281 18.84 23.89 22.21
C ASP A 281 19.19 22.40 22.21
N VAL A 282 19.38 21.79 21.04
CA VAL A 282 19.72 20.36 20.94
C VAL A 282 21.10 20.13 21.54
N ARG A 283 21.16 19.22 22.53
CA ARG A 283 22.39 18.80 23.19
C ARG A 283 22.97 17.57 22.53
N ILE A 284 24.24 17.67 22.16
CA ILE A 284 25.00 16.60 21.50
C ILE A 284 25.39 15.55 22.54
N LYS A 285 25.19 14.27 22.22
CA LYS A 285 25.53 13.12 23.06
C LYS A 285 26.52 12.21 22.36
N ALA A 286 27.22 11.42 23.16
CA ALA A 286 28.09 10.36 22.63
C ALA A 286 27.27 9.35 21.83
N GLY A 287 27.71 8.99 20.63
CA GLY A 287 27.01 8.11 19.70
C GLY A 287 26.04 8.83 18.76
N ASP A 288 25.84 10.15 18.92
CA ASP A 288 25.10 10.93 17.93
C ASP A 288 25.90 11.04 16.63
N VAL A 289 25.18 11.13 15.52
CA VAL A 289 25.74 11.37 14.19
C VAL A 289 25.29 12.75 13.73
N LEU A 290 26.24 13.63 13.45
CA LEU A 290 25.97 14.96 12.94
C LEU A 290 26.12 15.00 11.42
N TYR A 291 25.13 15.55 10.73
CA TYR A 291 25.24 15.90 9.32
C TYR A 291 25.51 17.40 9.23
N VAL A 292 26.70 17.73 8.73
CA VAL A 292 27.20 19.11 8.70
C VAL A 292 27.43 19.52 7.26
N SER A 293 26.91 20.70 6.91
CA SER A 293 27.06 21.32 5.58
C SER A 293 28.05 22.47 5.62
N GLY A 294 28.91 22.54 4.61
CA GLY A 294 29.87 23.62 4.42
C GLY A 294 30.96 23.26 3.40
N GLU A 295 31.97 24.13 3.30
CA GLU A 295 33.11 23.90 2.44
C GLU A 295 34.00 22.79 2.97
N GLN A 296 34.62 22.03 2.08
CA GLN A 296 35.48 20.87 2.42
C GLN A 296 36.59 21.24 3.39
N GLU A 297 37.30 22.35 3.17
CA GLU A 297 38.37 22.84 4.02
C GLU A 297 37.90 23.19 5.44
N SER A 298 36.72 23.81 5.54
CA SER A 298 36.08 24.11 6.82
C SER A 298 35.63 22.86 7.56
N LEU A 299 35.12 21.85 6.85
CA LEU A 299 34.74 20.55 7.41
C LEU A 299 35.95 19.78 7.96
N GLU A 300 37.09 19.83 7.27
CA GLU A 300 38.35 19.23 7.73
C GLU A 300 38.88 19.95 8.96
N THR A 301 38.87 21.29 8.97
CA THR A 301 39.27 22.10 10.12
C THR A 301 38.39 21.83 11.35
N PHE A 302 37.11 21.70 11.15
CA PHE A 302 36.15 21.32 12.20
C PHE A 302 36.45 19.92 12.74
N ALA A 303 36.68 18.94 11.86
CA ALA A 303 37.02 17.59 12.25
C ALA A 303 38.27 17.52 13.10
N ALA A 304 39.32 18.26 12.72
CA ALA A 304 40.57 18.36 13.45
C ALA A 304 40.38 19.03 14.83
N ALA A 305 39.64 20.16 14.90
CA ALA A 305 39.40 20.91 16.13
C ALA A 305 38.68 20.09 17.22
N TYR A 306 37.77 19.18 16.82
CA TYR A 306 36.94 18.39 17.74
C TYR A 306 37.29 16.89 17.74
N GLN A 307 38.44 16.53 17.20
CA GLN A 307 38.97 15.15 17.16
C GLN A 307 37.99 14.14 16.56
N LEU A 308 37.31 14.56 15.49
CA LEU A 308 36.36 13.73 14.74
C LEU A 308 37.15 12.94 13.67
N ARG A 309 36.61 11.77 13.28
CA ARG A 309 37.19 11.05 12.13
C ARG A 309 37.01 11.88 10.85
N ALA A 310 37.96 11.69 9.92
CA ALA A 310 37.88 12.34 8.62
C ALA A 310 36.50 12.11 7.97
N PRO A 311 35.93 13.14 7.34
CA PRO A 311 34.60 13.06 6.79
C PRO A 311 34.51 11.97 5.71
N GLU A 312 33.56 11.05 5.87
CA GLU A 312 33.17 10.14 4.78
C GLU A 312 32.32 10.94 3.79
N THR A 313 32.93 11.33 2.68
CA THR A 313 32.29 12.09 1.61
C THR A 313 31.36 11.17 0.79
N ARG A 314 30.16 11.62 0.43
CA ARG A 314 29.16 10.95 -0.42
C ARG A 314 28.37 9.79 0.21
N GLN A 315 27.90 9.91 1.44
CA GLN A 315 26.84 9.01 1.89
C GLN A 315 25.46 9.53 1.43
N ALA A 316 24.60 8.59 1.02
CA ALA A 316 23.22 8.89 0.68
C ALA A 316 22.50 9.51 1.89
N LEU A 317 21.87 10.66 1.69
CA LEU A 317 20.98 11.26 2.68
C LEU A 317 19.68 10.48 2.70
N ASP A 318 19.36 9.90 3.85
CA ASP A 318 18.09 9.22 4.08
C ASP A 318 17.10 10.17 4.75
N PHE A 319 15.88 10.19 4.27
CA PHE A 319 14.83 11.12 4.69
C PHE A 319 13.71 10.36 5.40
N TYR A 320 13.94 9.91 6.64
CA TYR A 320 12.91 9.18 7.41
C TYR A 320 11.88 10.13 8.03
N ASP A 321 12.30 10.93 9.00
CA ASP A 321 11.44 11.85 9.74
C ASP A 321 11.53 13.28 9.24
N ILE A 322 12.63 13.61 8.57
CA ILE A 322 12.96 14.91 8.00
C ILE A 322 12.93 14.79 6.48
N GLY A 323 12.29 15.72 5.81
CA GLY A 323 12.16 15.77 4.35
C GLY A 323 12.66 17.06 3.75
N LEU A 324 12.61 17.11 2.41
CA LEU A 324 12.92 18.28 1.59
C LEU A 324 11.70 18.71 0.79
N ALA A 325 11.55 20.02 0.59
CA ALA A 325 10.56 20.59 -0.31
C ALA A 325 11.10 21.87 -0.97
N GLU A 326 10.60 22.20 -2.15
CA GLU A 326 10.80 23.49 -2.77
C GLU A 326 9.62 24.40 -2.43
N ILE A 327 9.89 25.65 -2.04
CA ILE A 327 8.87 26.70 -1.87
C ILE A 327 9.23 27.90 -2.74
N VAL A 328 8.23 28.47 -3.41
CA VAL A 328 8.39 29.68 -4.24
C VAL A 328 7.84 30.87 -3.50
N LEU A 329 8.64 31.91 -3.34
CA LEU A 329 8.20 33.17 -2.75
C LEU A 329 7.31 33.94 -3.73
N LEU A 330 6.10 34.26 -3.28
CA LEU A 330 5.17 35.08 -4.05
C LEU A 330 5.57 36.56 -4.00
N PRO A 331 5.23 37.36 -5.04
CA PRO A 331 5.53 38.79 -5.07
C PRO A 331 4.96 39.57 -3.89
N GLN A 332 3.80 39.17 -3.36
CA GLN A 332 3.14 39.77 -2.20
C GLN A 332 3.68 39.26 -0.85
N SER A 333 4.68 38.38 -0.83
CA SER A 333 5.26 37.85 0.40
C SER A 333 5.93 38.95 1.22
N ARG A 334 5.64 38.98 2.52
CA ARG A 334 6.31 39.90 3.48
C ARG A 334 7.80 39.61 3.63
N LEU A 335 8.26 38.43 3.16
CA LEU A 335 9.66 38.02 3.23
C LEU A 335 10.50 38.64 2.11
N VAL A 336 9.88 39.20 1.06
CA VAL A 336 10.59 39.84 -0.05
C VAL A 336 11.31 41.09 0.48
N GLY A 337 12.62 41.18 0.21
CA GLY A 337 13.50 42.27 0.68
C GLY A 337 14.12 42.06 2.05
N MET A 338 13.64 41.07 2.86
CA MET A 338 14.22 40.73 4.16
C MET A 338 15.45 39.82 3.97
N ARG A 339 16.35 39.81 4.93
CA ARG A 339 17.44 38.81 4.99
C ARG A 339 16.86 37.44 5.41
N LEU A 340 17.42 36.37 4.90
CA LEU A 340 16.95 35.01 5.25
C LEU A 340 17.06 34.78 6.77
N SER A 341 18.07 35.28 7.44
CA SER A 341 18.23 35.22 8.91
C SER A 341 17.07 35.88 9.68
N GLU A 342 16.43 36.89 9.12
CA GLU A 342 15.33 37.66 9.71
C GLU A 342 13.94 37.05 9.36
N SER A 343 13.87 36.13 8.39
CA SER A 343 12.64 35.53 7.87
C SER A 343 11.84 34.71 8.88
N GLY A 344 12.50 34.20 9.90
CA GLY A 344 11.89 33.37 10.93
C GLY A 344 11.59 31.93 10.51
N PHE A 345 12.08 31.45 9.36
CA PHE A 345 11.85 30.05 8.94
C PHE A 345 12.28 29.04 10.00
N ARG A 346 13.46 29.25 10.62
CA ARG A 346 13.98 28.34 11.64
C ARG A 346 13.26 28.49 12.99
N SER A 347 12.96 29.71 13.41
CA SER A 347 12.35 29.99 14.72
C SER A 347 10.84 29.76 14.76
N LYS A 348 10.11 30.13 13.70
CA LYS A 348 8.63 30.04 13.66
C LYS A 348 8.13 28.73 13.09
N PHE A 349 8.80 28.20 12.07
CA PHE A 349 8.35 27.01 11.34
C PHE A 349 9.19 25.77 11.62
N SER A 350 10.32 25.91 12.36
CA SER A 350 11.30 24.84 12.58
C SER A 350 11.76 24.20 11.27
N ILE A 351 12.13 25.04 10.30
CA ILE A 351 12.53 24.67 8.96
C ILE A 351 13.87 25.32 8.63
N ASN A 352 14.80 24.55 8.08
CA ASN A 352 16.05 25.04 7.55
C ASN A 352 15.91 25.33 6.05
N VAL A 353 16.54 26.43 5.58
CA VAL A 353 16.73 26.69 4.15
C VAL A 353 18.12 26.23 3.77
N LEU A 354 18.22 25.26 2.87
CA LEU A 354 19.49 24.65 2.45
C LEU A 354 20.09 25.31 1.21
N ALA A 355 19.24 25.85 0.33
CA ALA A 355 19.66 26.54 -0.88
C ALA A 355 18.55 27.48 -1.36
N VAL A 356 18.93 28.47 -2.18
CA VAL A 356 18.01 29.36 -2.87
C VAL A 356 18.32 29.31 -4.36
N ARG A 357 17.30 29.03 -5.19
CA ARG A 357 17.41 29.11 -6.63
C ARG A 357 16.76 30.40 -7.11
N ARG A 358 17.56 31.23 -7.76
CA ARG A 358 17.15 32.50 -8.36
C ARG A 358 17.35 32.43 -9.88
N GLY A 359 16.25 32.28 -10.58
CA GLY A 359 16.30 32.02 -12.03
C GLY A 359 17.00 30.70 -12.35
N LYS A 360 18.22 30.75 -12.89
CA LYS A 360 19.05 29.57 -13.19
C LYS A 360 20.21 29.36 -12.22
N GLU A 361 20.42 30.27 -11.30
CA GLU A 361 21.53 30.25 -10.34
C GLU A 361 21.11 29.58 -9.04
N TYR A 362 22.00 28.74 -8.48
CA TYR A 362 21.82 28.05 -7.20
C TYR A 362 22.76 28.64 -6.15
N ILE A 363 22.21 29.38 -5.19
CA ILE A 363 22.91 30.03 -4.08
C ILE A 363 22.88 29.07 -2.90
N ARG A 364 24.06 28.66 -2.39
CA ARG A 364 24.20 27.67 -1.31
C ARG A 364 25.00 28.20 -0.14
N GLN A 365 25.77 29.27 -0.34
CA GLN A 365 26.66 29.87 0.66
C GLN A 365 26.10 31.24 1.08
N HIS A 366 26.49 31.70 2.27
CA HIS A 366 26.09 32.99 2.83
C HIS A 366 24.57 33.23 2.84
N LEU A 367 23.80 32.16 2.96
CA LEU A 367 22.33 32.21 2.90
C LEU A 367 21.72 33.12 3.98
N ALA A 368 22.33 33.17 5.17
CA ALA A 368 21.82 33.98 6.28
C ALA A 368 21.72 35.48 5.93
N GLU A 369 22.66 35.99 5.11
CA GLU A 369 22.74 37.37 4.70
C GLU A 369 22.00 37.66 3.41
N LEU A 370 21.54 36.62 2.70
CA LEU A 370 20.87 36.73 1.43
C LEU A 370 19.53 37.47 1.58
N LYS A 371 19.34 38.54 0.82
CA LYS A 371 18.06 39.24 0.68
C LYS A 371 17.16 38.45 -0.26
N LEU A 372 16.00 38.07 0.25
CA LEU A 372 15.01 37.28 -0.51
C LEU A 372 14.32 38.15 -1.56
N GLN A 373 14.08 37.58 -2.73
CA GLN A 373 13.40 38.23 -3.86
C GLN A 373 12.13 37.49 -4.25
N ALA A 374 11.20 38.19 -4.88
CA ALA A 374 10.02 37.58 -5.47
C ALA A 374 10.43 36.54 -6.56
N GLY A 375 9.85 35.36 -6.52
CA GLY A 375 10.17 34.29 -7.43
C GLY A 375 11.39 33.45 -7.04
N ASP A 376 12.07 33.76 -5.93
CA ASP A 376 13.09 32.86 -5.36
C ASP A 376 12.46 31.51 -5.00
N VAL A 377 13.13 30.42 -5.38
CA VAL A 377 12.76 29.08 -4.98
C VAL A 377 13.68 28.64 -3.86
N LEU A 378 13.13 28.47 -2.67
CA LEU A 378 13.88 28.03 -1.50
C LEU A 378 13.78 26.52 -1.38
N LEU A 379 14.92 25.83 -1.30
CA LEU A 379 14.97 24.44 -0.89
C LEU A 379 14.96 24.39 0.62
N VAL A 380 13.89 23.86 1.18
CA VAL A 380 13.66 23.80 2.63
C VAL A 380 13.75 22.37 3.14
N GLN A 381 14.27 22.23 4.36
CA GLN A 381 14.34 21.00 5.12
C GLN A 381 13.58 21.14 6.42
N GLY A 382 12.81 20.13 6.78
CA GLY A 382 12.07 20.10 8.03
C GLY A 382 11.41 18.74 8.28
N THR A 383 10.80 18.59 9.45
CA THR A 383 9.93 17.42 9.66
C THR A 383 8.77 17.46 8.67
N TRP A 384 8.28 16.29 8.25
CA TRP A 384 7.15 16.22 7.32
C TRP A 384 5.91 16.95 7.83
N ALA A 385 5.71 17.01 9.15
CA ALA A 385 4.64 17.77 9.78
C ALA A 385 4.82 19.28 9.58
N ASN A 386 6.03 19.79 9.72
CA ASN A 386 6.34 21.22 9.55
C ASN A 386 6.26 21.64 8.07
N ILE A 387 6.77 20.80 7.16
CA ILE A 387 6.62 21.02 5.71
C ILE A 387 5.13 21.04 5.31
N GLY A 388 4.33 20.14 5.89
CA GLY A 388 2.87 20.12 5.68
C GLY A 388 2.16 21.40 6.16
N ARG A 389 2.64 22.00 7.26
CA ARG A 389 2.11 23.29 7.74
C ARG A 389 2.40 24.45 6.79
N LEU A 390 3.56 24.43 6.11
CA LEU A 390 3.86 25.44 5.09
C LEU A 390 2.86 25.41 3.93
N SER A 391 2.34 24.24 3.59
CA SER A 391 1.35 24.09 2.51
C SER A 391 0.00 24.73 2.82
N ASN A 392 -0.27 25.07 4.09
CA ASN A 392 -1.52 25.70 4.51
C ASN A 392 -1.46 27.26 4.45
N ASP A 393 -0.28 27.84 4.24
CA ASP A 393 -0.09 29.31 4.20
C ASP A 393 0.27 29.77 2.77
N GLU A 394 -0.73 29.72 1.89
CA GLU A 394 -0.58 30.06 0.47
C GLU A 394 -0.45 31.58 0.21
N THR A 395 -0.51 32.42 1.26
CA THR A 395 -0.49 33.88 1.11
C THR A 395 0.91 34.40 0.78
N TYR A 396 1.96 33.73 1.29
CA TYR A 396 3.34 34.22 1.20
C TYR A 396 4.22 33.40 0.28
N TRP A 397 3.91 32.13 0.11
CA TRP A 397 4.67 31.17 -0.72
C TRP A 397 3.77 30.08 -1.25
N VAL A 398 4.25 29.36 -2.26
CA VAL A 398 3.65 28.12 -2.78
C VAL A 398 4.64 26.99 -2.59
N VAL A 399 4.21 25.91 -1.95
CA VAL A 399 5.00 24.68 -1.84
C VAL A 399 4.90 23.92 -3.16
N LEU A 400 6.04 23.68 -3.80
CA LEU A 400 6.09 22.92 -5.05
C LEU A 400 6.05 21.41 -4.75
N GLY A 401 5.29 20.69 -5.57
CA GLY A 401 5.12 19.26 -5.42
C GLY A 401 4.07 18.89 -4.37
N GLN A 402 4.17 17.66 -3.86
CA GLN A 402 3.26 17.11 -2.87
C GLN A 402 4.04 16.49 -1.69
N PRO A 403 4.60 17.32 -0.79
CA PRO A 403 5.48 16.85 0.28
C PRO A 403 4.87 15.77 1.17
N LEU A 404 3.57 15.86 1.45
CA LEU A 404 2.86 14.85 2.25
C LEU A 404 2.73 13.51 1.53
N GLN A 405 2.63 13.51 0.19
CA GLN A 405 2.68 12.27 -0.59
C GLN A 405 4.09 11.70 -0.64
N GLU A 406 5.11 12.55 -0.77
CA GLU A 406 6.52 12.11 -0.68
C GLU A 406 6.81 11.53 0.71
N ALA A 407 6.30 12.14 1.79
CA ALA A 407 6.40 11.60 3.14
C ALA A 407 5.83 10.18 3.26
N SER A 408 4.72 9.92 2.58
CA SER A 408 4.09 8.58 2.57
C SER A 408 4.88 7.54 1.78
N ARG A 409 5.78 7.97 0.89
CA ARG A 409 6.66 7.09 0.08
C ARG A 409 7.98 6.74 0.77
N VAL A 410 8.34 7.46 1.82
CA VAL A 410 9.55 7.17 2.58
C VAL A 410 9.33 5.93 3.45
N VAL A 411 10.11 4.89 3.22
CA VAL A 411 10.02 3.60 3.92
C VAL A 411 11.05 3.53 5.05
N LEU A 412 10.70 2.81 6.11
CA LEU A 412 11.59 2.52 7.26
C LEU A 412 12.39 1.25 6.97
N ASP A 413 13.28 1.28 5.97
CA ASP A 413 13.97 0.09 5.46
C ASP A 413 14.85 -0.61 6.49
N TYR A 414 15.38 0.12 7.46
CA TYR A 414 16.11 -0.44 8.60
C TYR A 414 15.23 -1.32 9.52
N LYS A 415 13.89 -1.19 9.44
CA LYS A 415 12.91 -2.05 10.16
C LYS A 415 12.44 -3.24 9.33
N ALA A 416 12.84 -3.37 8.06
CA ALA A 416 12.42 -4.47 7.19
C ALA A 416 12.71 -5.87 7.78
N PRO A 417 13.87 -6.17 8.40
CA PRO A 417 14.10 -7.47 9.02
C PRO A 417 13.19 -7.74 10.23
N VAL A 418 12.80 -6.70 10.97
CA VAL A 418 11.85 -6.83 12.09
C VAL A 418 10.47 -7.19 11.57
N ALA A 419 10.00 -6.47 10.55
CA ALA A 419 8.71 -6.75 9.91
C ALA A 419 8.67 -8.16 9.30
N ALA A 420 9.77 -8.61 8.68
CA ALA A 420 9.89 -9.96 8.15
C ALA A 420 9.80 -11.03 9.25
N ALA A 421 10.48 -10.82 10.39
CA ALA A 421 10.44 -11.73 11.52
C ALA A 421 9.03 -11.82 12.14
N ILE A 422 8.34 -10.69 12.31
CA ILE A 422 6.97 -10.66 12.85
C ILE A 422 5.99 -11.34 11.88
N MET A 423 6.09 -11.06 10.58
CA MET A 423 5.26 -11.71 9.56
C MET A 423 5.49 -13.23 9.53
N LEU A 424 6.75 -13.66 9.60
CA LEU A 424 7.09 -15.09 9.66
C LEU A 424 6.52 -15.73 10.93
N LEU A 425 6.67 -15.08 12.08
CA LEU A 425 6.07 -15.52 13.34
C LEU A 425 4.55 -15.70 13.22
N MET A 426 3.86 -14.72 12.65
CA MET A 426 2.41 -14.80 12.42
C MET A 426 2.05 -16.02 11.56
N ILE A 427 2.77 -16.23 10.44
CA ILE A 427 2.52 -17.37 9.53
C ILE A 427 2.76 -18.68 10.28
N VAL A 428 3.85 -18.80 11.04
CA VAL A 428 4.15 -20.00 11.83
C VAL A 428 3.04 -20.29 12.83
N LEU A 429 2.56 -19.26 13.57
CA LEU A 429 1.46 -19.41 14.52
C LEU A 429 0.13 -19.78 13.87
N MET A 430 -0.09 -19.42 12.60
CA MET A 430 -1.32 -19.74 11.86
C MET A 430 -1.28 -21.10 11.14
N VAL A 431 -0.08 -21.57 10.78
CA VAL A 431 0.10 -22.80 9.96
C VAL A 431 0.28 -24.03 10.82
N PHE A 432 0.96 -23.91 11.96
CA PHE A 432 1.31 -25.05 12.79
C PHE A 432 0.34 -25.22 13.96
N ASP A 433 -0.53 -26.24 13.88
CA ASP A 433 -1.56 -26.56 14.88
C ASP A 433 -1.01 -27.05 16.22
N PHE A 434 0.31 -27.37 16.32
CA PHE A 434 0.93 -27.75 17.60
C PHE A 434 1.05 -26.59 18.60
N ILE A 435 0.86 -25.35 18.13
CA ILE A 435 0.79 -24.16 19.00
C ILE A 435 -0.70 -23.82 19.18
N PRO A 436 -1.26 -23.95 20.39
CA PRO A 436 -2.69 -23.75 20.62
C PRO A 436 -3.06 -22.25 20.63
N VAL A 437 -2.80 -21.56 19.54
CA VAL A 437 -3.10 -20.12 19.35
C VAL A 437 -4.14 -19.97 18.25
N ALA A 438 -5.29 -19.39 18.59
CA ALA A 438 -6.30 -19.08 17.59
C ALA A 438 -5.72 -18.11 16.55
N PRO A 439 -6.03 -18.26 15.24
CA PRO A 439 -5.52 -17.38 14.18
C PRO A 439 -5.77 -15.89 14.41
N VAL A 440 -6.91 -15.52 14.98
CA VAL A 440 -7.20 -14.14 15.37
C VAL A 440 -6.17 -13.62 16.39
N THR A 441 -5.80 -14.45 17.37
CA THR A 441 -4.81 -14.10 18.40
C THR A 441 -3.42 -13.96 17.79
N ALA A 442 -3.03 -14.84 16.86
CA ALA A 442 -1.76 -14.76 16.14
C ALA A 442 -1.63 -13.43 15.37
N VAL A 443 -2.70 -13.04 14.68
CA VAL A 443 -2.76 -11.77 13.95
C VAL A 443 -2.75 -10.57 14.89
N MET A 444 -3.47 -10.63 16.02
CA MET A 444 -3.45 -9.57 17.04
C MET A 444 -2.04 -9.38 17.62
N ILE A 445 -1.35 -10.48 17.98
CA ILE A 445 0.04 -10.43 18.45
C ILE A 445 0.92 -9.77 17.40
N ALA A 446 0.84 -10.20 16.15
CA ALA A 446 1.66 -9.65 15.07
C ALA A 446 1.38 -8.16 14.83
N SER A 447 0.11 -7.74 14.81
CA SER A 447 -0.26 -6.33 14.60
C SER A 447 0.23 -5.43 15.74
N VAL A 448 0.11 -5.87 16.99
CA VAL A 448 0.63 -5.13 18.16
C VAL A 448 2.16 -5.08 18.12
N LEU A 449 2.84 -6.18 17.80
CA LEU A 449 4.30 -6.20 17.65
C LEU A 449 4.77 -5.26 16.53
N MET A 450 4.08 -5.20 15.38
CA MET A 450 4.41 -4.25 14.30
C MET A 450 4.39 -2.79 14.79
N ILE A 451 3.41 -2.44 15.64
CA ILE A 451 3.30 -1.09 16.20
C ILE A 451 4.39 -0.85 17.25
N LEU A 452 4.54 -1.75 18.22
CA LEU A 452 5.47 -1.59 19.36
C LEU A 452 6.95 -1.60 18.94
N THR A 453 7.30 -2.35 17.89
CA THR A 453 8.68 -2.40 17.38
C THR A 453 9.04 -1.24 16.47
N GLY A 454 8.11 -0.30 16.23
CA GLY A 454 8.34 0.89 15.42
C GLY A 454 8.38 0.60 13.91
N CYS A 455 7.67 -0.42 13.43
CA CYS A 455 7.45 -0.63 11.99
C CYS A 455 6.53 0.45 11.38
N PHE A 456 5.88 1.23 12.24
CA PHE A 456 5.11 2.42 11.89
C PHE A 456 5.69 3.64 12.61
N ARG A 457 5.60 4.80 11.98
CA ARG A 457 6.04 6.08 12.58
C ARG A 457 5.17 6.52 13.75
N SER A 458 3.88 6.20 13.69
CA SER A 458 2.92 6.45 14.76
C SER A 458 1.76 5.47 14.69
N VAL A 459 1.02 5.35 15.79
CA VAL A 459 -0.18 4.50 15.89
C VAL A 459 -1.26 4.96 14.90
N GLU A 460 -1.39 6.27 14.67
CA GLU A 460 -2.35 6.83 13.72
C GLU A 460 -2.06 6.38 12.29
N VAL A 461 -0.77 6.25 11.93
CA VAL A 461 -0.37 5.73 10.60
C VAL A 461 -0.76 4.26 10.47
N ALA A 462 -0.60 3.47 11.54
CA ALA A 462 -1.05 2.06 11.54
C ALA A 462 -2.57 1.96 11.35
N TYR A 463 -3.37 2.76 12.06
CA TYR A 463 -4.83 2.75 11.92
C TYR A 463 -5.30 3.24 10.54
N LYS A 464 -4.57 4.14 9.89
CA LYS A 464 -4.86 4.57 8.51
C LYS A 464 -4.65 3.48 7.45
N THR A 465 -3.91 2.41 7.75
CA THR A 465 -3.76 1.27 6.84
C THR A 465 -4.99 0.36 6.82
N ILE A 466 -5.86 0.47 7.84
CA ILE A 466 -7.07 -0.32 7.94
C ILE A 466 -8.08 0.17 6.89
N ASN A 467 -8.56 -0.76 6.08
CA ASN A 467 -9.65 -0.48 5.15
C ASN A 467 -11.00 -0.61 5.89
N TRP A 468 -11.41 0.49 6.53
CA TRP A 468 -12.66 0.54 7.30
C TRP A 468 -13.90 0.26 6.45
N GLU A 469 -13.90 0.65 5.18
CA GLU A 469 -15.01 0.37 4.27
C GLU A 469 -15.23 -1.14 4.12
N SER A 470 -14.18 -1.91 3.89
CA SER A 470 -14.27 -3.38 3.80
C SER A 470 -14.70 -4.02 5.13
N ILE A 471 -14.16 -3.52 6.25
CA ILE A 471 -14.49 -4.04 7.59
C ILE A 471 -15.96 -3.82 7.91
N VAL A 472 -16.45 -2.58 7.77
CA VAL A 472 -17.85 -2.23 8.07
C VAL A 472 -18.79 -2.93 7.10
N LEU A 473 -18.43 -3.03 5.82
CA LEU A 473 -19.23 -3.76 4.83
C LEU A 473 -19.43 -5.22 5.23
N ILE A 474 -18.35 -5.95 5.56
CA ILE A 474 -18.46 -7.36 5.93
C ILE A 474 -19.25 -7.50 7.23
N ALA A 475 -18.94 -6.70 8.25
CA ALA A 475 -19.65 -6.73 9.52
C ALA A 475 -21.16 -6.48 9.37
N ALA A 476 -21.56 -5.56 8.48
CA ALA A 476 -22.97 -5.25 8.21
C ALA A 476 -23.64 -6.29 7.31
N MET A 477 -22.89 -6.98 6.47
CA MET A 477 -23.48 -7.97 5.55
C MET A 477 -23.68 -9.36 6.15
N MET A 478 -22.97 -9.72 7.25
CA MET A 478 -23.21 -10.99 7.96
C MET A 478 -24.66 -11.12 8.47
N PRO A 479 -25.24 -10.10 9.11
CA PRO A 479 -26.67 -10.12 9.45
C PRO A 479 -27.63 -10.30 8.26
N MET A 480 -27.19 -9.89 7.06
CA MET A 480 -27.97 -10.10 5.84
C MET A 480 -28.07 -11.60 5.50
N SER A 481 -27.01 -12.38 5.69
CA SER A 481 -27.05 -13.86 5.54
C SER A 481 -28.11 -14.46 6.46
N THR A 482 -28.09 -14.09 7.74
CA THR A 482 -29.09 -14.52 8.74
C THR A 482 -30.52 -14.11 8.32
N ALA A 483 -30.71 -12.91 7.78
CA ALA A 483 -32.02 -12.47 7.29
C ALA A 483 -32.50 -13.27 6.07
N LEU A 484 -31.61 -13.62 5.14
CA LEU A 484 -31.92 -14.44 3.97
C LEU A 484 -32.36 -15.86 4.36
N GLU A 485 -31.69 -16.46 5.35
CA GLU A 485 -32.03 -17.78 5.88
C GLU A 485 -33.36 -17.76 6.63
N LYS A 486 -33.54 -16.85 7.58
CA LYS A 486 -34.79 -16.73 8.37
C LYS A 486 -36.03 -16.50 7.51
N THR A 487 -35.88 -15.75 6.45
CA THR A 487 -37.02 -15.41 5.56
C THR A 487 -37.23 -16.41 4.43
N GLY A 488 -36.36 -17.42 4.29
CA GLY A 488 -36.43 -18.43 3.23
C GLY A 488 -36.09 -17.92 1.83
N VAL A 489 -35.54 -16.70 1.72
CA VAL A 489 -35.14 -16.13 0.42
C VAL A 489 -33.97 -16.91 -0.18
N SER A 490 -33.02 -17.35 0.65
CA SER A 490 -31.90 -18.19 0.20
C SER A 490 -32.37 -19.50 -0.42
N ALA A 491 -33.36 -20.16 0.18
CA ALA A 491 -33.99 -21.38 -0.35
C ALA A 491 -34.67 -21.13 -1.69
N LEU A 492 -35.44 -20.05 -1.81
CA LEU A 492 -36.15 -19.70 -3.06
C LEU A 492 -35.18 -19.42 -4.21
N VAL A 493 -34.10 -18.65 -3.97
CA VAL A 493 -33.08 -18.38 -4.99
C VAL A 493 -32.34 -19.66 -5.36
N SER A 494 -32.03 -20.50 -4.36
CA SER A 494 -31.38 -21.78 -4.55
C SER A 494 -32.25 -22.74 -5.39
N GLU A 495 -33.52 -22.87 -5.08
CA GLU A 495 -34.45 -23.71 -5.86
C GLU A 495 -34.55 -23.25 -7.32
N MET A 496 -34.59 -21.93 -7.56
CA MET A 496 -34.57 -21.40 -8.93
C MET A 496 -33.27 -21.77 -9.67
N LEU A 497 -32.10 -21.61 -9.02
CA LEU A 497 -30.80 -21.95 -9.61
C LEU A 497 -30.66 -23.46 -9.83
N VAL A 498 -30.99 -24.26 -8.83
CA VAL A 498 -30.94 -25.73 -8.92
C VAL A 498 -31.99 -26.26 -9.90
N GLY A 499 -33.19 -25.69 -9.93
CA GLY A 499 -34.22 -26.10 -10.89
C GLY A 499 -33.87 -25.81 -12.35
N GLN A 500 -33.18 -24.69 -12.61
CA GLN A 500 -32.77 -24.33 -13.97
C GLN A 500 -31.44 -24.97 -14.40
N LEU A 501 -30.45 -25.00 -13.52
CA LEU A 501 -29.09 -25.44 -13.84
C LEU A 501 -28.75 -26.81 -13.29
N GLY A 502 -29.38 -27.24 -12.20
CA GLY A 502 -29.12 -28.55 -11.56
C GLY A 502 -29.47 -29.74 -12.45
N ALA A 503 -30.46 -29.59 -13.35
CA ALA A 503 -30.78 -30.61 -14.35
C ALA A 503 -29.62 -30.95 -15.30
N PHE A 504 -28.65 -30.00 -15.45
CA PHE A 504 -27.45 -30.17 -16.28
C PHE A 504 -26.23 -30.64 -15.46
N GLY A 505 -26.42 -30.93 -14.16
CA GLY A 505 -25.41 -31.45 -13.26
C GLY A 505 -24.61 -30.40 -12.44
N PRO A 506 -23.76 -30.84 -11.48
CA PRO A 506 -23.04 -29.96 -10.56
C PRO A 506 -22.13 -28.95 -11.24
N VAL A 507 -21.51 -29.32 -12.37
CA VAL A 507 -20.62 -28.41 -13.14
C VAL A 507 -21.40 -27.24 -13.75
N ALA A 508 -22.65 -27.46 -14.17
CA ALA A 508 -23.50 -26.37 -14.69
C ALA A 508 -23.89 -25.39 -13.58
N LEU A 509 -24.17 -25.89 -12.38
CA LEU A 509 -24.41 -25.07 -11.19
C LEU A 509 -23.18 -24.25 -10.82
N LEU A 510 -22.00 -24.88 -10.81
CA LEU A 510 -20.71 -24.23 -10.61
C LEU A 510 -20.50 -23.10 -11.63
N ALA A 511 -20.77 -23.37 -12.92
CA ALA A 511 -20.67 -22.39 -13.98
C ALA A 511 -21.61 -21.21 -13.76
N GLY A 512 -22.87 -21.47 -13.41
CA GLY A 512 -23.85 -20.44 -13.09
C GLY A 512 -23.40 -19.53 -11.96
N ILE A 513 -22.94 -20.09 -10.85
CA ILE A 513 -22.41 -19.35 -9.70
C ILE A 513 -21.16 -18.54 -10.10
N TYR A 514 -20.20 -19.17 -10.80
CA TYR A 514 -18.97 -18.50 -11.22
C TYR A 514 -19.24 -17.29 -12.12
N PHE A 515 -19.96 -17.49 -13.23
CA PHE A 515 -20.19 -16.41 -14.20
C PHE A 515 -21.13 -15.33 -13.70
N THR A 516 -22.11 -15.66 -12.86
CA THR A 516 -22.95 -14.66 -12.20
C THR A 516 -22.10 -13.80 -11.25
N THR A 517 -21.26 -14.41 -10.44
CA THR A 517 -20.33 -13.71 -9.55
C THR A 517 -19.35 -12.85 -10.34
N SER A 518 -18.80 -13.40 -11.42
CA SER A 518 -17.85 -12.72 -12.31
C SER A 518 -18.49 -11.52 -13.04
N LEU A 519 -19.77 -11.58 -13.36
CA LEU A 519 -20.53 -10.47 -13.94
C LEU A 519 -20.79 -9.39 -12.90
N LEU A 520 -21.24 -9.76 -11.70
CA LEU A 520 -21.56 -8.83 -10.62
C LEU A 520 -20.33 -8.02 -10.18
N THR A 521 -19.17 -8.66 -10.07
CA THR A 521 -17.94 -7.97 -9.61
C THR A 521 -17.44 -6.90 -10.59
N LEU A 522 -17.93 -6.86 -11.83
CA LEU A 522 -17.64 -5.76 -12.76
C LEU A 522 -18.26 -4.43 -12.32
N PHE A 523 -19.35 -4.48 -11.58
CA PHE A 523 -20.16 -3.33 -11.17
C PHE A 523 -20.09 -3.06 -9.67
N ILE A 524 -19.81 -4.09 -8.87
CA ILE A 524 -19.82 -4.09 -7.41
C ILE A 524 -18.39 -4.43 -6.93
N SER A 525 -18.00 -3.95 -5.74
CA SER A 525 -16.69 -4.30 -5.17
C SER A 525 -16.56 -5.81 -4.94
N ASN A 526 -15.33 -6.34 -5.06
CA ASN A 526 -15.04 -7.77 -4.88
C ASN A 526 -15.58 -8.32 -3.56
N THR A 527 -15.42 -7.56 -2.48
CA THR A 527 -15.88 -7.94 -1.14
C THR A 527 -17.40 -8.01 -1.08
N ALA A 528 -18.11 -6.99 -1.59
CA ALA A 528 -19.57 -6.96 -1.60
C ALA A 528 -20.13 -8.10 -2.46
N THR A 529 -19.51 -8.39 -3.60
CA THR A 529 -19.90 -9.51 -4.48
C THR A 529 -19.74 -10.85 -3.76
N ALA A 530 -18.62 -11.07 -3.07
CA ALA A 530 -18.39 -12.31 -2.34
C ALA A 530 -19.42 -12.49 -1.22
N VAL A 531 -19.66 -11.44 -0.43
CA VAL A 531 -20.66 -11.49 0.66
C VAL A 531 -22.08 -11.77 0.15
N LEU A 532 -22.44 -11.19 -0.99
CA LEU A 532 -23.75 -11.40 -1.60
C LEU A 532 -23.93 -12.83 -2.14
N MET A 533 -22.91 -13.34 -2.81
CA MET A 533 -23.00 -14.61 -3.54
C MET A 533 -22.70 -15.84 -2.68
N SER A 534 -21.95 -15.70 -1.57
CA SER A 534 -21.55 -16.84 -0.74
C SER A 534 -22.73 -17.57 -0.10
N PRO A 535 -23.72 -16.90 0.52
CA PRO A 535 -24.90 -17.58 1.06
C PRO A 535 -25.73 -18.28 -0.02
N ILE A 536 -25.82 -17.68 -1.20
CA ILE A 536 -26.52 -18.26 -2.35
C ILE A 536 -25.80 -19.52 -2.83
N ALA A 537 -24.47 -19.46 -2.96
CA ALA A 537 -23.67 -20.61 -3.36
C ALA A 537 -23.75 -21.75 -2.34
N LEU A 538 -23.70 -21.45 -1.04
CA LEU A 538 -23.86 -22.41 0.04
C LEU A 538 -25.24 -23.08 -0.03
N ALA A 539 -26.31 -22.29 -0.06
CA ALA A 539 -27.68 -22.81 -0.12
C ALA A 539 -27.91 -23.68 -1.39
N SER A 540 -27.33 -23.26 -2.53
CA SER A 540 -27.42 -24.01 -3.78
C SER A 540 -26.67 -25.36 -3.70
N ALA A 541 -25.53 -25.42 -3.04
CA ALA A 541 -24.78 -26.64 -2.81
C ALA A 541 -25.57 -27.61 -1.92
N LEU A 542 -26.09 -27.12 -0.80
CA LEU A 542 -26.89 -27.90 0.15
C LEU A 542 -28.17 -28.44 -0.51
N SER A 543 -28.87 -27.61 -1.28
CA SER A 543 -30.09 -28.04 -2.02
C SER A 543 -29.81 -29.08 -3.11
N ALA A 544 -28.61 -29.00 -3.72
CA ALA A 544 -28.17 -29.99 -4.71
C ALA A 544 -27.57 -31.25 -4.10
N GLY A 545 -27.36 -31.27 -2.76
CA GLY A 545 -26.75 -32.40 -2.05
C GLY A 545 -25.26 -32.60 -2.38
N ILE A 546 -24.55 -31.53 -2.72
CA ILE A 546 -23.12 -31.56 -3.08
C ILE A 546 -22.28 -30.77 -2.06
N SER A 547 -20.96 -30.99 -2.07
CA SER A 547 -20.04 -30.22 -1.25
C SER A 547 -20.09 -28.73 -1.61
N PRO A 548 -20.17 -27.82 -0.63
CA PRO A 548 -20.17 -26.37 -0.88
C PRO A 548 -18.81 -25.81 -1.29
N LEU A 549 -17.71 -26.53 -1.03
CA LEU A 549 -16.36 -26.06 -1.27
C LEU A 549 -16.12 -25.56 -2.71
N PRO A 550 -16.42 -26.36 -3.77
CA PRO A 550 -16.18 -25.90 -5.15
C PRO A 550 -16.93 -24.62 -5.49
N LEU A 551 -18.19 -24.50 -5.03
CA LEU A 551 -19.04 -23.35 -5.32
C LEU A 551 -18.56 -22.09 -4.57
N LEU A 552 -18.18 -22.24 -3.32
CA LEU A 552 -17.67 -21.14 -2.50
C LEU A 552 -16.31 -20.65 -2.99
N PHE A 553 -15.39 -21.57 -3.33
CA PHE A 553 -14.11 -21.19 -3.96
C PHE A 553 -14.34 -20.53 -5.32
N ALA A 554 -15.35 -20.96 -6.10
CA ALA A 554 -15.74 -20.27 -7.33
C ALA A 554 -16.17 -18.82 -7.09
N VAL A 555 -16.94 -18.57 -6.03
CA VAL A 555 -17.32 -17.20 -5.63
C VAL A 555 -16.07 -16.38 -5.28
N ALA A 556 -15.15 -16.91 -4.47
CA ALA A 556 -13.95 -16.18 -4.08
C ALA A 556 -13.08 -15.79 -5.29
N VAL A 557 -12.85 -16.76 -6.20
CA VAL A 557 -12.06 -16.52 -7.42
C VAL A 557 -12.78 -15.55 -8.34
N ALA A 558 -14.04 -15.80 -8.66
CA ALA A 558 -14.79 -14.96 -9.59
C ALA A 558 -14.94 -13.52 -9.10
N ALA A 559 -15.17 -13.31 -7.79
CA ALA A 559 -15.22 -11.99 -7.18
C ALA A 559 -13.87 -11.25 -7.26
N SER A 560 -12.75 -11.97 -7.11
CA SER A 560 -11.41 -11.37 -7.09
C SER A 560 -10.81 -11.15 -8.47
N MET A 561 -11.24 -11.92 -9.49
CA MET A 561 -10.69 -11.90 -10.85
C MET A 561 -11.46 -10.94 -11.78
N CYS A 562 -11.54 -9.68 -11.37
CA CYS A 562 -12.22 -8.63 -12.13
C CYS A 562 -11.23 -7.89 -13.04
N PHE A 563 -11.07 -8.35 -14.27
CA PHE A 563 -10.06 -7.87 -15.20
C PHE A 563 -10.62 -6.99 -16.33
N ALA A 564 -11.91 -7.11 -16.66
CA ALA A 564 -12.50 -6.45 -17.81
C ALA A 564 -12.81 -4.95 -17.61
N SER A 565 -12.69 -4.44 -16.38
CA SER A 565 -12.94 -3.02 -16.07
C SER A 565 -11.79 -2.37 -15.33
N PRO A 566 -11.37 -1.13 -15.70
CA PRO A 566 -10.38 -0.38 -14.95
C PRO A 566 -10.91 0.17 -13.62
N PHE A 567 -12.23 0.27 -13.45
CA PHE A 567 -12.86 0.92 -12.31
C PHE A 567 -13.31 -0.07 -11.22
N SER A 568 -13.35 -1.35 -11.55
CA SER A 568 -13.80 -2.40 -10.62
C SER A 568 -12.86 -2.61 -9.44
N THR A 569 -11.56 -2.35 -9.63
CA THR A 569 -10.56 -2.49 -8.57
C THR A 569 -9.54 -1.33 -8.58
N PRO A 570 -9.11 -0.84 -7.39
CA PRO A 570 -8.08 0.20 -7.30
C PRO A 570 -6.76 -0.14 -8.01
N PRO A 571 -6.24 -1.39 -7.99
CA PRO A 571 -5.08 -1.81 -8.76
C PRO A 571 -5.17 -1.46 -10.24
N ASN A 572 -6.29 -1.79 -10.87
CA ASN A 572 -6.52 -1.52 -12.29
C ASN A 572 -6.52 0.00 -12.58
N ALA A 573 -7.18 0.79 -11.73
CA ALA A 573 -7.24 2.24 -11.86
C ALA A 573 -5.86 2.89 -11.73
N LEU A 574 -4.99 2.39 -10.82
CA LEU A 574 -3.63 2.91 -10.62
C LEU A 574 -2.76 2.76 -11.87
N VAL A 575 -2.80 1.60 -12.53
CA VAL A 575 -1.97 1.35 -13.72
C VAL A 575 -2.55 1.98 -14.99
N MET A 576 -3.83 2.35 -15.01
CA MET A 576 -4.50 2.90 -16.17
C MET A 576 -3.80 4.16 -16.70
N LYS A 577 -3.52 5.13 -15.82
CA LYS A 577 -2.84 6.38 -16.20
C LYS A 577 -1.38 6.15 -16.58
N ALA A 578 -0.66 5.36 -15.79
CA ALA A 578 0.76 5.09 -15.99
C ALA A 578 1.01 4.28 -17.27
N GLY A 579 0.14 3.30 -17.59
CA GLY A 579 0.20 2.50 -18.80
C GLY A 579 -0.48 3.13 -20.00
N ARG A 580 -1.11 4.31 -19.85
CA ARG A 580 -1.90 5.01 -20.89
C ARG A 580 -2.99 4.14 -21.51
N TYR A 581 -3.62 3.30 -20.69
CA TYR A 581 -4.69 2.42 -21.14
C TYR A 581 -6.02 3.16 -21.28
N THR A 582 -6.81 2.72 -22.24
CA THR A 582 -8.20 3.09 -22.40
C THR A 582 -9.11 2.03 -21.75
N PHE A 583 -10.36 2.34 -21.53
CA PHE A 583 -11.35 1.35 -21.09
C PHE A 583 -11.40 0.11 -22.01
N LEU A 584 -11.33 0.35 -23.33
CA LEU A 584 -11.38 -0.70 -24.33
C LEU A 584 -10.14 -1.64 -24.27
N ASP A 585 -8.98 -1.17 -23.83
CA ASP A 585 -7.81 -2.02 -23.64
C ASP A 585 -8.06 -3.04 -22.51
N TYR A 586 -8.74 -2.63 -21.41
CA TYR A 586 -9.18 -3.56 -20.37
C TYR A 586 -10.17 -4.58 -20.87
N VAL A 587 -11.16 -4.17 -21.66
CA VAL A 587 -12.12 -5.10 -22.25
C VAL A 587 -11.41 -6.08 -23.19
N ARG A 588 -10.51 -5.62 -24.05
CA ARG A 588 -9.81 -6.48 -25.02
C ARG A 588 -8.85 -7.49 -24.38
N VAL A 589 -8.20 -7.13 -23.28
CA VAL A 589 -7.25 -8.00 -22.59
C VAL A 589 -7.90 -8.71 -21.41
N GLY A 590 -8.66 -7.99 -20.62
CA GLY A 590 -9.22 -8.50 -19.37
C GLY A 590 -10.41 -9.44 -19.56
N LEU A 591 -11.33 -9.14 -20.50
CA LEU A 591 -12.50 -10.01 -20.72
C LEU A 591 -12.13 -11.40 -21.23
N PRO A 592 -11.24 -11.57 -22.24
CA PRO A 592 -10.78 -12.91 -22.62
C PRO A 592 -10.11 -13.65 -21.48
N LEU A 593 -9.25 -12.97 -20.71
CA LEU A 593 -8.62 -13.57 -19.54
C LEU A 593 -9.65 -14.02 -18.50
N GLN A 594 -10.63 -13.18 -18.20
CA GLN A 594 -11.70 -13.47 -17.23
C GLN A 594 -12.54 -14.68 -17.65
N LEU A 595 -12.88 -14.79 -18.94
CA LEU A 595 -13.59 -15.94 -19.49
C LEU A 595 -12.77 -17.22 -19.48
N ILE A 596 -11.50 -17.15 -19.92
CA ILE A 596 -10.59 -18.32 -19.89
C ILE A 596 -10.35 -18.76 -18.44
N MET A 597 -10.17 -17.82 -17.51
CA MET A 597 -10.04 -18.14 -16.09
C MET A 597 -11.27 -18.91 -15.59
N GLY A 598 -12.48 -18.45 -15.96
CA GLY A 598 -13.72 -19.17 -15.64
C GLY A 598 -13.74 -20.59 -16.16
N LEU A 599 -13.42 -20.79 -17.43
CA LEU A 599 -13.38 -22.13 -18.04
C LEU A 599 -12.33 -23.04 -17.36
N VAL A 600 -11.15 -22.49 -17.04
CA VAL A 600 -10.13 -23.25 -16.30
C VAL A 600 -10.62 -23.61 -14.91
N MET A 601 -11.29 -22.70 -14.20
CA MET A 601 -11.82 -22.96 -12.86
C MET A 601 -12.97 -23.96 -12.84
N LEU A 602 -13.79 -24.05 -13.89
CA LEU A 602 -14.81 -25.11 -14.01
C LEU A 602 -14.22 -26.52 -14.06
N ILE A 603 -12.97 -26.63 -14.48
CA ILE A 603 -12.25 -27.91 -14.50
C ILE A 603 -11.42 -28.07 -13.22
N ALA A 604 -10.71 -27.03 -12.80
CA ALA A 604 -9.78 -27.10 -11.69
C ALA A 604 -10.46 -27.24 -10.33
N LEU A 605 -11.58 -26.52 -10.09
CA LEU A 605 -12.24 -26.55 -8.79
C LEU A 605 -12.82 -27.92 -8.43
N PRO A 606 -13.52 -28.66 -9.33
CA PRO A 606 -13.98 -30.01 -9.02
C PRO A 606 -12.85 -31.03 -8.85
N LEU A 607 -11.69 -30.81 -9.49
CA LEU A 607 -10.51 -31.66 -9.33
C LEU A 607 -9.79 -31.42 -7.98
N LEU A 608 -9.77 -30.17 -7.51
CA LEU A 608 -9.15 -29.78 -6.24
C LEU A 608 -10.08 -30.04 -5.05
N PHE A 609 -11.37 -29.82 -5.24
CA PHE A 609 -12.42 -29.97 -4.25
C PHE A 609 -13.59 -30.75 -4.88
N PRO A 610 -13.67 -32.07 -4.71
CA PRO A 610 -14.76 -32.89 -5.24
C PRO A 610 -16.14 -32.42 -4.73
N PHE A 611 -17.16 -32.60 -5.57
CA PHE A 611 -18.57 -32.27 -5.26
C PHE A 611 -19.15 -33.16 -4.16
#